data_6afc7d4890183b5a906ee2ad528558e5
#
_entry.id   6afc7d4890183b5a906ee2ad528558e5
#
_cell.length_a   1.000
_cell.length_b   1.000
_cell.length_c   1.000
_cell.angle_alpha   90.00
_cell.angle_beta   90.00
_cell.angle_gamma   90.00
#
_symmetry.space_group_name_H-M   'P 1'
#
loop_
_entity.id
_entity.type
_entity.pdbx_description
1 polymer ?
#
loop_
_entity_poly.entity_id
_entity_poly.type
_entity_poly.pdbx_seq_one_letter_code
_entity_poly.pdbx_strand_id
1 'polypeptide(L)'
;MQGRAALAAAVLLLGACATPPLGSYRDTSVPISSAAAFDPDRYSGRWYEIARFPVPFQDGCTDTVAEYSARPDGTLGVVNSCLRDGQPRRIEGEAQLTGPGRLAVRFDGVPLISAPYWVLWVADDYRSAVVGLPSGRAGWILHRDPVMPADRLKAARDVLAFNGYDLGRLVMTPQSPR
;
A
#
# COMPACT_ATOMS: atom_id res chain seq x y z
N MET A 1 -22.24 66.70 -14.37
CA MET A 1 -22.63 65.55 -13.52
C MET A 1 -22.04 64.28 -14.15
N GLN A 2 -20.92 63.77 -13.61
CA GLN A 2 -20.21 62.65 -14.15
C GLN A 2 -20.47 61.44 -13.25
N GLY A 3 -21.21 60.45 -13.78
CA GLY A 3 -21.48 59.19 -13.10
C GLY A 3 -20.26 58.23 -13.23
N ARG A 4 -19.67 57.88 -12.10
CA ARG A 4 -18.61 56.84 -12.02
C ARG A 4 -19.31 55.47 -11.92
N ALA A 5 -19.15 54.67 -12.95
CA ALA A 5 -19.51 53.26 -12.91
C ALA A 5 -18.41 52.50 -12.22
N ALA A 6 -18.70 51.83 -11.10
CA ALA A 6 -17.82 50.90 -10.42
C ALA A 6 -17.95 49.53 -11.05
N LEU A 7 -16.89 49.05 -11.70
CA LEU A 7 -16.76 47.63 -12.10
C LEU A 7 -16.40 46.80 -10.88
N ALA A 8 -17.33 45.92 -10.47
CA ALA A 8 -17.02 44.87 -9.49
C ALA A 8 -16.39 43.66 -10.24
N ALA A 9 -15.09 43.43 -9.99
CA ALA A 9 -14.43 42.25 -10.49
C ALA A 9 -14.76 41.05 -9.59
N ALA A 10 -15.54 40.11 -10.10
CA ALA A 10 -15.79 38.83 -9.43
C ALA A 10 -14.59 37.94 -9.65
N VAL A 11 -13.81 37.67 -8.59
CA VAL A 11 -12.73 36.68 -8.58
C VAL A 11 -13.36 35.31 -8.42
N LEU A 12 -13.46 34.56 -9.52
CA LEU A 12 -13.81 33.12 -9.52
C LEU A 12 -12.62 32.33 -8.99
N LEU A 13 -12.68 31.89 -7.73
CA LEU A 13 -11.80 30.90 -7.17
C LEU A 13 -12.10 29.54 -7.83
N LEU A 14 -11.38 29.20 -8.89
CA LEU A 14 -11.33 27.85 -9.44
C LEU A 14 -10.61 26.95 -8.45
N GLY A 15 -11.38 26.25 -7.62
CA GLY A 15 -10.89 25.13 -6.86
C GLY A 15 -10.35 24.06 -7.82
N ALA A 16 -9.02 23.99 -7.97
CA ALA A 16 -8.38 22.94 -8.71
C ALA A 16 -8.58 21.63 -7.94
N CYS A 17 -9.60 20.84 -8.32
CA CYS A 17 -9.63 19.42 -7.99
C CYS A 17 -8.44 18.79 -8.67
N ALA A 18 -7.36 18.53 -7.92
CA ALA A 18 -6.20 17.80 -8.42
C ALA A 18 -6.67 16.38 -8.78
N THR A 19 -6.87 16.13 -10.07
CA THR A 19 -7.10 14.77 -10.55
C THR A 19 -5.85 13.95 -10.28
N PRO A 20 -5.95 12.77 -9.60
CA PRO A 20 -4.79 11.93 -9.35
C PRO A 20 -4.12 11.56 -10.68
N PRO A 21 -2.78 11.48 -10.72
CA PRO A 21 -2.06 11.09 -11.93
C PRO A 21 -2.56 9.73 -12.42
N LEU A 22 -2.68 9.58 -13.75
CA LEU A 22 -3.14 8.35 -14.40
C LEU A 22 -2.44 7.13 -13.79
N GLY A 23 -3.22 6.21 -13.21
CA GLY A 23 -2.72 4.99 -12.57
C GLY A 23 -2.40 5.11 -11.08
N SER A 24 -2.67 6.25 -10.40
CA SER A 24 -2.59 6.35 -8.94
C SER A 24 -3.94 6.02 -8.29
N TYR A 25 -3.86 5.35 -7.13
CA TYR A 25 -4.99 5.09 -6.23
C TYR A 25 -5.06 6.09 -5.08
N ARG A 26 -4.14 7.05 -5.02
CA ARG A 26 -4.10 8.06 -3.97
C ARG A 26 -3.96 9.47 -4.56
N ASP A 27 -4.42 10.44 -3.81
CA ASP A 27 -4.07 11.84 -4.02
C ASP A 27 -2.61 12.04 -3.57
N THR A 28 -1.71 12.26 -4.54
CA THR A 28 -0.29 12.44 -4.27
C THR A 28 0.07 13.81 -3.70
N SER A 29 -0.88 14.75 -3.63
CA SER A 29 -0.71 16.02 -2.92
C SER A 29 -0.81 15.84 -1.39
N VAL A 30 -1.47 14.78 -0.93
CA VAL A 30 -1.49 14.41 0.49
C VAL A 30 -0.13 13.82 0.87
N PRO A 31 0.55 14.31 1.91
CA PRO A 31 1.79 13.70 2.38
C PRO A 31 1.58 12.24 2.76
N ILE A 32 2.51 11.36 2.33
CA ILE A 32 2.51 9.97 2.76
C ILE A 32 3.49 9.78 3.91
N SER A 33 3.09 9.06 4.93
CA SER A 33 3.93 8.74 6.10
C SER A 33 4.21 7.25 6.19
N SER A 34 5.33 6.88 6.80
CA SER A 34 5.70 5.50 7.11
C SER A 34 5.82 5.30 8.61
N ALA A 35 5.69 4.05 9.08
CA ALA A 35 5.78 3.68 10.48
C ALA A 35 7.16 4.02 11.05
N ALA A 36 7.21 4.99 11.99
CA ALA A 36 8.46 5.47 12.55
C ALA A 36 9.16 4.42 13.44
N ALA A 37 8.39 3.61 14.15
CA ALA A 37 8.89 2.54 15.04
C ALA A 37 8.77 1.16 14.37
N PHE A 38 9.28 1.04 13.13
CA PHE A 38 9.26 -0.21 12.39
C PHE A 38 10.41 -1.13 12.83
N ASP A 39 10.06 -2.37 13.20
CA ASP A 39 11.00 -3.43 13.57
C ASP A 39 10.93 -4.55 12.52
N PRO A 40 11.97 -4.75 11.69
CA PRO A 40 11.98 -5.76 10.64
C PRO A 40 11.94 -7.20 11.16
N ASP A 41 12.49 -7.46 12.36
CA ASP A 41 12.46 -8.81 12.94
C ASP A 41 11.04 -9.21 13.33
N ARG A 42 10.30 -8.28 13.95
CA ARG A 42 8.87 -8.48 14.27
C ARG A 42 7.99 -8.52 13.03
N TYR A 43 8.40 -7.83 11.95
CA TYR A 43 7.69 -7.85 10.68
C TYR A 43 7.90 -9.15 9.92
N SER A 44 8.99 -9.87 10.17
CA SER A 44 9.29 -11.16 9.56
C SER A 44 8.20 -12.21 9.80
N GLY A 45 8.16 -13.23 8.95
CA GLY A 45 7.16 -14.29 8.94
C GLY A 45 6.06 -14.06 7.90
N ARG A 46 4.94 -14.78 8.07
CA ARG A 46 3.85 -14.83 7.09
C ARG A 46 2.82 -13.74 7.32
N TRP A 47 2.36 -13.15 6.21
CA TRP A 47 1.26 -12.19 6.13
C TRP A 47 0.27 -12.59 5.05
N TYR A 48 -1.01 -12.66 5.40
CA TYR A 48 -2.11 -12.80 4.44
C TYR A 48 -2.50 -11.44 3.91
N GLU A 49 -2.64 -11.33 2.59
CA GLU A 49 -3.21 -10.14 1.95
C GLU A 49 -4.72 -10.14 2.15
N ILE A 50 -5.24 -9.19 2.89
CA ILE A 50 -6.68 -9.06 3.17
C ILE A 50 -7.37 -8.20 2.11
N ALA A 51 -6.68 -7.16 1.66
CA ALA A 51 -7.18 -6.28 0.61
C ALA A 51 -6.01 -5.64 -0.14
N ARG A 52 -6.27 -5.24 -1.38
CA ARG A 52 -5.30 -4.55 -2.22
C ARG A 52 -5.94 -3.50 -3.13
N PHE A 53 -5.16 -2.59 -3.61
CA PHE A 53 -5.49 -1.88 -4.84
C PHE A 53 -5.08 -2.73 -6.05
N PRO A 54 -5.93 -2.83 -7.08
CA PRO A 54 -5.67 -3.69 -8.23
C PRO A 54 -4.33 -3.38 -8.92
N VAL A 55 -3.53 -4.42 -9.17
CA VAL A 55 -2.26 -4.32 -9.90
C VAL A 55 -2.19 -5.45 -10.93
N PRO A 56 -1.69 -5.20 -12.15
CA PRO A 56 -1.75 -6.17 -13.24
C PRO A 56 -1.07 -7.51 -12.90
N PHE A 57 0.02 -7.49 -12.13
CA PHE A 57 0.76 -8.70 -11.77
C PHE A 57 0.02 -9.60 -10.75
N GLN A 58 -1.02 -9.07 -10.05
CA GLN A 58 -1.87 -9.82 -9.12
C GLN A 58 -3.29 -10.06 -9.67
N ASP A 59 -3.53 -9.78 -10.93
CA ASP A 59 -4.83 -10.03 -11.54
C ASP A 59 -5.17 -11.52 -11.48
N GLY A 60 -6.40 -11.84 -11.03
CA GLY A 60 -6.87 -13.22 -10.81
C GLY A 60 -6.24 -13.95 -9.61
N CYS A 61 -5.39 -13.31 -8.80
CA CYS A 61 -4.80 -13.93 -7.59
C CYS A 61 -5.80 -14.02 -6.43
N THR A 62 -5.88 -15.21 -5.83
CA THR A 62 -6.53 -15.52 -4.54
C THR A 62 -5.51 -16.16 -3.61
N ASP A 63 -5.84 -16.29 -2.32
CA ASP A 63 -4.95 -16.89 -1.32
C ASP A 63 -3.54 -16.25 -1.29
N THR A 64 -3.50 -14.95 -1.52
CA THR A 64 -2.23 -14.23 -1.60
C THR A 64 -1.58 -14.12 -0.23
N VAL A 65 -0.30 -14.48 -0.18
CA VAL A 65 0.55 -14.46 1.01
C VAL A 65 1.87 -13.80 0.68
N ALA A 66 2.38 -12.98 1.60
CA ALA A 66 3.74 -12.47 1.62
C ALA A 66 4.48 -13.06 2.81
N GLU A 67 5.69 -13.56 2.60
CA GLU A 67 6.57 -14.07 3.65
C GLU A 67 7.86 -13.26 3.65
N TYR A 68 8.25 -12.79 4.82
CA TYR A 68 9.48 -12.02 5.03
C TYR A 68 10.41 -12.81 5.96
N SER A 69 11.70 -12.81 5.67
CA SER A 69 12.72 -13.45 6.49
C SER A 69 13.91 -12.52 6.67
N ALA A 70 14.27 -12.25 7.93
CA ALA A 70 15.48 -11.48 8.22
C ALA A 70 16.72 -12.22 7.70
N ARG A 71 17.68 -11.46 7.15
CA ARG A 71 18.95 -11.97 6.64
C ARG A 71 20.13 -11.37 7.42
N PRO A 72 21.28 -12.08 7.49
CA PRO A 72 22.45 -11.59 8.23
C PRO A 72 23.02 -10.26 7.72
N ASP A 73 22.77 -9.92 6.46
CA ASP A 73 23.21 -8.67 5.83
C ASP A 73 22.29 -7.46 6.13
N GLY A 74 21.24 -7.66 6.96
CA GLY A 74 20.28 -6.63 7.33
C GLY A 74 19.17 -6.40 6.29
N THR A 75 19.10 -7.21 5.24
CA THR A 75 17.98 -7.22 4.29
C THR A 75 16.87 -8.18 4.75
N LEU A 76 15.71 -8.10 4.12
CA LEU A 76 14.64 -9.09 4.25
C LEU A 76 14.52 -9.89 2.96
N GLY A 77 14.57 -11.22 3.06
CA GLY A 77 14.07 -12.08 1.99
C GLY A 77 12.56 -11.90 1.84
N VAL A 78 12.08 -11.84 0.61
CA VAL A 78 10.66 -11.67 0.30
C VAL A 78 10.20 -12.82 -0.58
N VAL A 79 9.10 -13.44 -0.19
CA VAL A 79 8.42 -14.45 -1.00
C VAL A 79 6.95 -14.08 -1.09
N ASN A 80 6.46 -13.82 -2.29
CA ASN A 80 5.04 -13.63 -2.53
C ASN A 80 4.49 -14.84 -3.26
N SER A 81 3.34 -15.33 -2.84
CA SER A 81 2.64 -16.45 -3.45
C SER A 81 1.13 -16.19 -3.54
N CYS A 82 0.49 -16.76 -4.55
CA CYS A 82 -0.97 -16.77 -4.69
C CYS A 82 -1.43 -17.97 -5.50
N LEU A 83 -2.73 -18.20 -5.55
CA LEU A 83 -3.35 -19.07 -6.54
C LEU A 83 -3.92 -18.18 -7.66
N ARG A 84 -3.56 -18.47 -8.90
CA ARG A 84 -4.16 -17.87 -10.10
C ARG A 84 -4.77 -18.98 -10.94
N ASP A 85 -6.08 -18.90 -11.17
CA ASP A 85 -6.83 -19.96 -11.85
C ASP A 85 -6.60 -21.36 -11.21
N GLY A 86 -6.53 -21.40 -9.87
CA GLY A 86 -6.23 -22.60 -9.09
C GLY A 86 -4.77 -23.08 -9.17
N GLN A 87 -3.92 -22.41 -9.91
CA GLN A 87 -2.50 -22.77 -10.05
C GLN A 87 -1.59 -21.90 -9.14
N PRO A 88 -0.65 -22.51 -8.41
CA PRO A 88 0.26 -21.78 -7.57
C PRO A 88 1.18 -20.89 -8.39
N ARG A 89 1.33 -19.65 -7.94
CA ARG A 89 2.30 -18.66 -8.42
C ARG A 89 3.16 -18.22 -7.26
N ARG A 90 4.44 -18.01 -7.53
CA ARG A 90 5.43 -17.62 -6.54
C ARG A 90 6.47 -16.71 -7.20
N ILE A 91 6.86 -15.68 -6.48
CA ILE A 91 7.98 -14.82 -6.83
C ILE A 91 8.82 -14.56 -5.58
N GLU A 92 10.12 -14.56 -5.72
CA GLU A 92 11.08 -14.30 -4.66
C GLU A 92 11.83 -13.00 -4.91
N GLY A 93 12.39 -12.46 -3.86
CA GLY A 93 13.13 -11.22 -3.95
C GLY A 93 13.75 -10.82 -2.62
N GLU A 94 14.15 -9.57 -2.59
CA GLU A 94 14.84 -8.95 -1.47
C GLU A 94 14.24 -7.57 -1.19
N ALA A 95 14.12 -7.23 0.08
CA ALA A 95 13.74 -5.89 0.53
C ALA A 95 14.86 -5.30 1.38
N GLN A 96 15.35 -4.14 0.97
CA GLN A 96 16.35 -3.37 1.71
C GLN A 96 15.67 -2.24 2.48
N LEU A 97 16.01 -2.07 3.75
CA LEU A 97 15.56 -0.92 4.53
C LEU A 97 16.24 0.35 4.01
N THR A 98 15.43 1.37 3.70
CA THR A 98 15.89 2.69 3.25
C THR A 98 15.56 3.79 4.25
N GLY A 99 14.89 3.43 5.34
CA GLY A 99 14.50 4.30 6.45
C GLY A 99 13.42 3.65 7.31
N PRO A 100 12.97 4.28 8.39
CA PRO A 100 11.93 3.73 9.25
C PRO A 100 10.66 3.42 8.46
N GLY A 101 10.23 2.15 8.45
CA GLY A 101 9.07 1.66 7.70
C GLY A 101 9.18 1.79 6.17
N ARG A 102 10.35 2.10 5.64
CA ARG A 102 10.57 2.27 4.20
C ARG A 102 11.49 1.20 3.69
N LEU A 103 11.01 0.46 2.70
CA LEU A 103 11.78 -0.59 2.04
C LEU A 103 11.84 -0.32 0.54
N ALA A 104 12.89 -0.83 -0.07
CA ALA A 104 13.06 -0.94 -1.51
C ALA A 104 13.08 -2.41 -1.87
N VAL A 105 12.09 -2.89 -2.63
CA VAL A 105 11.93 -4.31 -2.98
C VAL A 105 12.42 -4.54 -4.38
N ARG A 106 13.24 -5.58 -4.56
CA ARG A 106 13.69 -6.10 -5.84
C ARG A 106 13.27 -7.55 -5.96
N PHE A 107 12.62 -7.91 -7.04
CA PHE A 107 12.24 -9.28 -7.33
C PHE A 107 13.21 -9.94 -8.29
N ASP A 108 13.44 -11.24 -8.10
CA ASP A 108 14.27 -12.08 -8.96
C ASP A 108 13.64 -12.16 -10.35
N GLY A 109 14.49 -12.15 -11.38
CA GLY A 109 14.03 -12.16 -12.76
C GLY A 109 13.51 -10.81 -13.30
N VAL A 110 13.46 -9.76 -12.46
CA VAL A 110 13.12 -8.39 -12.87
C VAL A 110 14.36 -7.50 -12.64
N PRO A 111 15.34 -7.54 -13.53
CA PRO A 111 16.61 -6.85 -13.33
C PRO A 111 16.42 -5.33 -13.30
N LEU A 112 17.21 -4.65 -12.46
CA LEU A 112 17.35 -3.20 -12.35
C LEU A 112 16.11 -2.43 -11.83
N ILE A 113 15.02 -3.10 -11.47
CA ILE A 113 13.84 -2.43 -10.91
C ILE A 113 13.79 -2.66 -9.42
N SER A 114 13.92 -1.58 -8.66
CA SER A 114 13.64 -1.54 -7.22
C SER A 114 12.38 -0.71 -6.99
N ALA A 115 11.38 -1.30 -6.37
CA ALA A 115 10.11 -0.64 -6.11
C ALA A 115 10.04 -0.16 -4.66
N PRO A 116 9.62 1.09 -4.40
CA PRO A 116 9.29 1.52 -3.05
C PRO A 116 8.21 0.63 -2.45
N TYR A 117 8.37 0.31 -1.16
CA TYR A 117 7.41 -0.44 -0.36
C TYR A 117 7.41 0.18 1.03
N TRP A 118 6.40 0.98 1.32
CA TRP A 118 6.34 1.69 2.59
C TRP A 118 5.30 1.06 3.49
N VAL A 119 5.73 0.60 4.67
CA VAL A 119 4.84 0.22 5.75
C VAL A 119 4.29 1.51 6.34
N LEU A 120 3.05 1.86 6.01
CA LEU A 120 2.41 3.10 6.45
C LEU A 120 2.02 3.00 7.93
N TRP A 121 1.65 1.81 8.34
CA TRP A 121 1.28 1.49 9.71
C TRP A 121 1.47 -0.01 9.97
N VAL A 122 1.84 -0.33 11.18
CA VAL A 122 1.81 -1.68 11.74
C VAL A 122 1.23 -1.59 13.15
N ALA A 123 0.34 -2.50 13.50
CA ALA A 123 -0.24 -2.57 14.85
C ALA A 123 0.84 -2.92 15.87
N ASP A 124 0.69 -2.47 17.12
CA ASP A 124 1.67 -2.68 18.19
C ASP A 124 1.98 -4.16 18.45
N ASP A 125 0.99 -5.03 18.22
CA ASP A 125 1.14 -6.48 18.31
C ASP A 125 1.73 -7.14 17.03
N TYR A 126 2.02 -6.36 16.00
CA TYR A 126 2.52 -6.81 14.68
C TYR A 126 1.63 -7.87 14.00
N ARG A 127 0.31 -7.81 14.25
CA ARG A 127 -0.65 -8.70 13.60
C ARG A 127 -1.35 -8.10 12.39
N SER A 128 -1.34 -6.79 12.23
CA SER A 128 -1.93 -6.07 11.11
C SER A 128 -0.97 -5.04 10.57
N ALA A 129 -0.93 -4.85 9.27
CA ALA A 129 -0.12 -3.83 8.63
C ALA A 129 -0.83 -3.23 7.42
N VAL A 130 -0.47 -1.99 7.12
CA VAL A 130 -0.88 -1.27 5.91
C VAL A 130 0.35 -0.88 5.14
N VAL A 131 0.35 -1.19 3.86
CA VAL A 131 1.45 -0.90 2.96
C VAL A 131 0.97 -0.01 1.83
N GLY A 132 1.81 0.90 1.42
CA GLY A 132 1.54 1.78 0.28
C GLY A 132 2.82 2.19 -0.45
N LEU A 133 2.61 2.80 -1.60
CA LEU A 133 3.69 3.37 -2.40
C LEU A 133 3.53 4.91 -2.45
N PRO A 134 4.63 5.68 -2.42
CA PRO A 134 4.55 7.14 -2.60
C PRO A 134 3.81 7.54 -3.87
N SER A 135 3.97 6.77 -4.95
CA SER A 135 3.27 6.97 -6.23
C SER A 135 1.77 6.66 -6.19
N GLY A 136 1.28 5.98 -5.14
CA GLY A 136 -0.10 5.51 -5.05
C GLY A 136 -0.50 4.42 -6.05
N ARG A 137 0.44 3.84 -6.79
CA ARG A 137 0.13 2.83 -7.84
C ARG A 137 -0.22 1.46 -7.27
N ALA A 138 0.01 1.24 -5.99
CA ALA A 138 -0.38 0.04 -5.28
C ALA A 138 -0.52 0.34 -3.77
N GLY A 139 -1.14 -0.59 -3.06
CA GLY A 139 -1.26 -0.59 -1.61
C GLY A 139 -2.00 -1.83 -1.15
N TRP A 140 -1.73 -2.25 0.08
CA TRP A 140 -2.21 -3.51 0.62
C TRP A 140 -2.58 -3.38 2.10
N ILE A 141 -3.55 -4.17 2.52
CA ILE A 141 -3.84 -4.47 3.93
C ILE A 141 -3.41 -5.90 4.19
N LEU A 142 -2.56 -6.09 5.17
CA LEU A 142 -1.99 -7.38 5.55
C LEU A 142 -2.41 -7.76 6.96
N HIS A 143 -2.59 -9.07 7.20
CA HIS A 143 -2.88 -9.61 8.53
C HIS A 143 -2.19 -10.96 8.73
N ARG A 144 -1.96 -11.32 10.01
CA ARG A 144 -1.31 -12.61 10.36
C ARG A 144 -2.23 -13.81 10.19
N ASP A 145 -3.55 -13.61 10.17
CA ASP A 145 -4.54 -14.65 9.89
C ASP A 145 -5.26 -14.35 8.56
N PRO A 146 -5.82 -15.38 7.89
CA PRO A 146 -6.56 -15.20 6.65
C PRO A 146 -7.87 -14.42 6.85
N VAL A 147 -8.37 -14.34 8.07
CA VAL A 147 -9.56 -13.55 8.45
C VAL A 147 -9.13 -12.44 9.39
N MET A 148 -9.34 -11.20 8.97
CA MET A 148 -9.02 -10.00 9.76
C MET A 148 -10.26 -9.54 10.54
N PRO A 149 -10.17 -9.26 11.85
CA PRO A 149 -11.25 -8.67 12.63
C PRO A 149 -11.74 -7.34 12.04
N ALA A 150 -13.05 -7.09 12.12
CA ALA A 150 -13.68 -5.94 11.46
C ALA A 150 -13.16 -4.58 11.97
N ASP A 151 -12.87 -4.48 13.27
CA ASP A 151 -12.29 -3.28 13.90
C ASP A 151 -10.87 -3.00 13.37
N ARG A 152 -10.04 -4.04 13.20
CA ARG A 152 -8.69 -3.92 12.61
C ARG A 152 -8.75 -3.56 11.13
N LEU A 153 -9.68 -4.15 10.38
CA LEU A 153 -9.89 -3.80 8.98
C LEU A 153 -10.32 -2.34 8.84
N LYS A 154 -11.21 -1.87 9.74
CA LYS A 154 -11.60 -0.46 9.77
C LYS A 154 -10.39 0.43 10.03
N ALA A 155 -9.59 0.16 11.04
CA ALA A 155 -8.38 0.93 11.36
C ALA A 155 -7.40 0.96 10.18
N ALA A 156 -7.17 -0.17 9.52
CA ALA A 156 -6.30 -0.25 8.34
C ALA A 156 -6.82 0.60 7.17
N ARG A 157 -8.14 0.60 6.95
CA ARG A 157 -8.77 1.45 5.92
C ARG A 157 -8.65 2.94 6.25
N ASP A 158 -8.80 3.32 7.52
CA ASP A 158 -8.63 4.71 7.97
C ASP A 158 -7.18 5.18 7.74
N VAL A 159 -6.18 4.32 7.95
CA VAL A 159 -4.77 4.61 7.62
C VAL A 159 -4.57 4.85 6.13
N LEU A 160 -5.18 4.04 5.25
CA LEU A 160 -5.12 4.25 3.81
C LEU A 160 -5.75 5.60 3.43
N ALA A 161 -6.95 5.91 3.95
CA ALA A 161 -7.63 7.18 3.70
C ALA A 161 -6.81 8.37 4.17
N PHE A 162 -6.20 8.30 5.37
CA PHE A 162 -5.32 9.33 5.91
C PHE A 162 -4.12 9.62 5.00
N ASN A 163 -3.59 8.59 4.33
CA ASN A 163 -2.50 8.71 3.36
C ASN A 163 -3.00 9.04 1.92
N GLY A 164 -4.26 9.46 1.78
CA GLY A 164 -4.83 9.95 0.52
C GLY A 164 -5.33 8.86 -0.43
N TYR A 165 -5.41 7.59 -0.01
CA TYR A 165 -5.91 6.50 -0.86
C TYR A 165 -7.43 6.54 -1.01
N ASP A 166 -7.91 6.32 -2.24
CA ASP A 166 -9.33 6.18 -2.57
C ASP A 166 -9.83 4.77 -2.21
N LEU A 167 -10.50 4.67 -1.06
CA LEU A 167 -11.03 3.41 -0.55
C LEU A 167 -12.12 2.78 -1.43
N GLY A 168 -12.74 3.55 -2.34
CA GLY A 168 -13.72 3.02 -3.30
C GLY A 168 -13.09 2.09 -4.34
N ARG A 169 -11.76 2.13 -4.48
CA ARG A 169 -10.98 1.30 -5.40
C ARG A 169 -10.27 0.14 -4.72
N LEU A 170 -10.37 0.01 -3.39
CA LEU A 170 -9.80 -1.08 -2.63
C LEU A 170 -10.65 -2.35 -2.81
N VAL A 171 -10.03 -3.45 -3.21
CA VAL A 171 -10.70 -4.75 -3.38
C VAL A 171 -10.25 -5.74 -2.31
N MET A 172 -11.18 -6.55 -1.80
CA MET A 172 -10.84 -7.63 -0.87
C MET A 172 -10.18 -8.77 -1.63
N THR A 173 -9.13 -9.33 -1.05
CA THR A 173 -8.47 -10.52 -1.58
C THR A 173 -9.15 -11.77 -1.01
N PRO A 174 -9.72 -12.64 -1.86
CA PRO A 174 -10.29 -13.90 -1.40
C PRO A 174 -9.23 -14.78 -0.72
N GLN A 175 -9.55 -15.27 0.48
CA GLN A 175 -8.74 -16.23 1.23
C GLN A 175 -9.60 -17.46 1.47
N SER A 176 -9.09 -18.64 1.13
CA SER A 176 -9.79 -19.93 1.37
C SER A 176 -9.89 -20.21 2.86
N PRO A 177 -11.02 -20.76 3.33
CA PRO A 177 -11.13 -21.27 4.71
C PRO A 177 -10.05 -22.35 4.95
N ARG A 178 -9.42 -22.29 6.12
CA ARG A 178 -8.44 -23.30 6.58
C ARG A 178 -8.91 -23.93 7.85
#